data_a5678083fa484abf6aa04561b332f46d
#
_entry.id   a5678083fa484abf6aa04561b332f46d
#
_cell.length_a   1.000
_cell.length_b   1.000
_cell.length_c   1.000
_cell.angle_alpha   90.00
_cell.angle_beta   90.00
_cell.angle_gamma   90.00
#
_symmetry.space_group_name_H-M   'P 1'
#
loop_
_entity.id
_entity.type
_entity.pdbx_description
1 polymer ?
#
loop_
_entity_poly.entity_id
_entity_poly.type
_entity_poly.pdbx_seq_one_letter_code
_entity_poly.pdbx_strand_id
1 'polypeptide(L)'
;LGTGYITPVSTLVKWFPLHRGFATGLAIMGFGFAALIAGPAMQYLTVTVGLAENFLILAAVYAAVMALSASYLRAPRPGEVVPCLQDVLKAEMEKGKKRTVLGPQLTRKEAMRTWKWYALWWIFFTNITCGIGLLAVVSPMAQDVIGMAPPEAASFVGIIGVVNGGGRIFWSTVSDWIGRGMTYIIFFAFEVFAFYRLSEITDSFTFQFLVLAVISCYGGGFSCMPAFLSDIFGVRQLAAIHGSILTAWGIAGIAGPVILALMKEATGSYSATLSLFSGMLALAFLISLLIHWQNETERKKWSVSAGNN
;
A
#
# COMPACT_ATOMS: atom_id res chain seq x y z
N LEU A 1 -16.07 -1.07 3.86
CA LEU A 1 -14.64 -0.82 3.67
C LEU A 1 -14.37 0.56 3.04
N GLY A 2 -15.04 0.96 1.96
CA GLY A 2 -14.76 2.21 1.25
C GLY A 2 -14.74 3.45 2.16
N THR A 3 -15.83 3.72 2.87
CA THR A 3 -15.92 4.86 3.80
C THR A 3 -15.07 4.69 5.05
N GLY A 4 -15.02 3.49 5.62
CA GLY A 4 -14.26 3.17 6.82
C GLY A 4 -12.75 3.15 6.63
N TYR A 5 -12.24 3.04 5.39
CA TYR A 5 -10.82 3.06 5.07
C TYR A 5 -10.31 4.46 4.66
N ILE A 6 -10.98 5.09 3.70
CA ILE A 6 -10.52 6.36 3.12
C ILE A 6 -10.55 7.50 4.14
N THR A 7 -11.59 7.56 4.97
CA THR A 7 -11.79 8.64 5.94
C THR A 7 -10.67 8.68 6.99
N PRO A 8 -10.34 7.60 7.72
CA PRO A 8 -9.22 7.60 8.67
C PRO A 8 -7.90 7.97 8.01
N VAL A 9 -7.56 7.35 6.89
CA VAL A 9 -6.29 7.57 6.18
C VAL A 9 -6.14 9.02 5.75
N SER A 10 -7.17 9.60 5.11
CA SER A 10 -7.12 11.01 4.67
C SER A 10 -7.10 12.00 5.84
N THR A 11 -7.69 11.63 6.97
CA THR A 11 -7.68 12.42 8.21
C THR A 11 -6.28 12.41 8.84
N LEU A 12 -5.66 11.24 8.95
CA LEU A 12 -4.32 11.10 9.54
C LEU A 12 -3.24 11.83 8.74
N VAL A 13 -3.31 11.82 7.40
CA VAL A 13 -2.40 12.60 6.56
C VAL A 13 -2.46 14.11 6.89
N LYS A 14 -3.61 14.63 7.30
CA LYS A 14 -3.78 16.02 7.73
C LYS A 14 -3.26 16.29 9.14
N TRP A 15 -3.40 15.32 10.05
CA TRP A 15 -2.90 15.41 11.41
C TRP A 15 -1.38 15.24 11.52
N PHE A 16 -0.76 14.49 10.61
CA PHE A 16 0.66 14.16 10.63
C PHE A 16 1.37 14.60 9.33
N PRO A 17 1.45 15.92 9.04
CA PRO A 17 1.96 16.42 7.77
C PRO A 17 3.44 16.10 7.53
N LEU A 18 4.22 15.84 8.58
CA LEU A 18 5.66 15.52 8.51
C LEU A 18 5.94 14.01 8.43
N HIS A 19 5.06 13.19 9.00
CA HIS A 19 5.17 11.74 9.07
C HIS A 19 3.96 11.06 8.44
N ARG A 20 3.57 11.52 7.23
CA ARG A 20 2.38 11.04 6.51
C ARG A 20 2.45 9.54 6.22
N GLY A 21 3.64 9.07 5.82
CA GLY A 21 3.88 7.66 5.55
C GLY A 21 3.70 6.81 6.80
N PHE A 22 4.38 7.15 7.89
CA PHE A 22 4.23 6.43 9.16
C PHE A 22 2.77 6.39 9.64
N ALA A 23 2.08 7.52 9.62
CA ALA A 23 0.69 7.61 10.07
C ALA A 23 -0.26 6.76 9.22
N THR A 24 -0.09 6.77 7.89
CA THR A 24 -0.88 5.93 6.99
C THR A 24 -0.52 4.46 7.13
N GLY A 25 0.76 4.13 7.27
CA GLY A 25 1.23 2.77 7.52
C GLY A 25 0.64 2.15 8.77
N LEU A 26 0.66 2.90 9.88
CA LEU A 26 0.07 2.49 11.16
C LEU A 26 -1.45 2.25 11.06
N ALA A 27 -2.17 3.15 10.37
CA ALA A 27 -3.61 2.98 10.16
C ALA A 27 -3.96 1.77 9.29
N ILE A 28 -3.12 1.49 8.28
CA ILE A 28 -3.41 0.45 7.28
C ILE A 28 -2.86 -0.93 7.70
N MET A 29 -1.90 -0.99 8.63
CA MET A 29 -1.33 -2.27 9.10
C MET A 29 -2.39 -3.23 9.63
N GLY A 30 -3.49 -2.69 10.18
CA GLY A 30 -4.60 -3.48 10.68
C GLY A 30 -5.16 -4.47 9.65
N PHE A 31 -5.12 -4.15 8.36
CA PHE A 31 -5.50 -5.11 7.31
C PHE A 31 -4.55 -6.31 7.20
N GLY A 32 -3.25 -6.12 7.47
CA GLY A 32 -2.29 -7.21 7.48
C GLY A 32 -2.44 -8.12 8.71
N PHE A 33 -2.66 -7.51 9.89
CA PHE A 33 -2.80 -8.25 11.14
C PHE A 33 -4.23 -8.74 11.43
N ALA A 34 -5.24 -8.31 10.66
CA ALA A 34 -6.63 -8.71 10.89
C ALA A 34 -6.79 -10.23 10.89
N ALA A 35 -6.19 -10.92 9.94
CA ALA A 35 -6.27 -12.38 9.85
C ALA A 35 -5.65 -13.09 11.09
N LEU A 36 -4.59 -12.52 11.66
CA LEU A 36 -3.91 -13.08 12.84
C LEU A 36 -4.80 -13.04 14.08
N ILE A 37 -5.64 -12.02 14.21
CA ILE A 37 -6.53 -11.82 15.37
C ILE A 37 -7.92 -12.42 15.07
N ALA A 38 -8.50 -12.05 13.93
CA ALA A 38 -9.86 -12.46 13.57
C ALA A 38 -9.95 -13.95 13.21
N GLY A 39 -8.93 -14.52 12.58
CA GLY A 39 -8.94 -15.93 12.19
C GLY A 39 -9.18 -16.90 13.35
N PRO A 40 -8.31 -16.90 14.38
CA PRO A 40 -8.52 -17.74 15.57
C PRO A 40 -9.83 -17.43 16.32
N ALA A 41 -10.22 -16.16 16.43
CA ALA A 41 -11.47 -15.75 17.07
C ALA A 41 -12.70 -16.30 16.31
N MET A 42 -12.71 -16.18 14.98
CA MET A 42 -13.78 -16.74 14.14
C MET A 42 -13.84 -18.27 14.24
N GLN A 43 -12.71 -18.95 14.22
CA GLN A 43 -12.66 -20.40 14.36
C GLN A 43 -13.23 -20.83 15.72
N TYR A 44 -12.79 -20.21 16.81
CA TYR A 44 -13.29 -20.48 18.15
C TYR A 44 -14.80 -20.27 18.26
N LEU A 45 -15.31 -19.12 17.78
CA LEU A 45 -16.74 -18.81 17.79
C LEU A 45 -17.54 -19.80 16.93
N THR A 46 -17.05 -20.14 15.74
CA THR A 46 -17.74 -21.09 14.85
C THR A 46 -17.91 -22.47 15.50
N VAL A 47 -16.88 -22.93 16.23
CA VAL A 47 -16.93 -24.23 16.93
C VAL A 47 -17.80 -24.18 18.18
N THR A 48 -17.83 -23.05 18.90
CA THR A 48 -18.55 -22.95 20.20
C THR A 48 -20.00 -22.55 20.06
N VAL A 49 -20.33 -21.63 19.17
CA VAL A 49 -21.70 -21.06 19.05
C VAL A 49 -22.34 -21.29 17.68
N GLY A 50 -21.56 -21.75 16.70
CA GLY A 50 -22.06 -21.96 15.34
C GLY A 50 -21.75 -20.81 14.38
N LEU A 51 -21.96 -21.05 13.08
CA LEU A 51 -21.57 -20.12 12.03
C LEU A 51 -22.44 -18.85 12.01
N ALA A 52 -23.73 -18.97 12.20
CA ALA A 52 -24.65 -17.83 12.16
C ALA A 52 -24.41 -16.87 13.33
N GLU A 53 -24.31 -17.42 14.55
CA GLU A 53 -24.05 -16.68 15.77
C GLU A 53 -22.67 -16.02 15.74
N ASN A 54 -21.66 -16.67 15.17
CA ASN A 54 -20.32 -16.08 14.94
C ASN A 54 -20.45 -14.77 14.14
N PHE A 55 -21.18 -14.78 13.02
CA PHE A 55 -21.37 -13.57 12.22
C PHE A 55 -22.14 -12.47 12.97
N LEU A 56 -23.14 -12.82 13.76
CA LEU A 56 -23.90 -11.84 14.57
C LEU A 56 -23.03 -11.21 15.66
N ILE A 57 -22.24 -12.00 16.36
CA ILE A 57 -21.28 -11.52 17.39
C ILE A 57 -20.27 -10.58 16.75
N LEU A 58 -19.64 -10.99 15.65
CA LEU A 58 -18.67 -10.15 14.95
C LEU A 58 -19.30 -8.86 14.42
N ALA A 59 -20.52 -8.92 13.89
CA ALA A 59 -21.25 -7.74 13.44
C ALA A 59 -21.48 -6.74 14.57
N ALA A 60 -21.90 -7.23 15.76
CA ALA A 60 -22.10 -6.39 16.94
C ALA A 60 -20.78 -5.77 17.43
N VAL A 61 -19.71 -6.56 17.54
CA VAL A 61 -18.37 -6.10 17.95
C VAL A 61 -17.85 -5.04 16.96
N TYR A 62 -17.92 -5.30 15.66
CA TYR A 62 -17.44 -4.35 14.65
C TYR A 62 -18.28 -3.07 14.64
N ALA A 63 -19.61 -3.18 14.78
CA ALA A 63 -20.47 -2.01 14.87
C ALA A 63 -20.13 -1.12 16.08
N ALA A 64 -19.91 -1.73 17.26
CA ALA A 64 -19.52 -1.02 18.47
C ALA A 64 -18.16 -0.33 18.33
N VAL A 65 -17.13 -1.07 17.87
CA VAL A 65 -15.78 -0.53 17.70
C VAL A 65 -15.76 0.56 16.64
N MET A 66 -16.47 0.39 15.52
CA MET A 66 -16.57 1.40 14.47
C MET A 66 -17.29 2.66 14.94
N ALA A 67 -18.38 2.54 15.70
CA ALA A 67 -19.11 3.68 16.27
C ALA A 67 -18.24 4.47 17.24
N LEU A 68 -17.53 3.79 18.14
CA LEU A 68 -16.57 4.40 19.07
C LEU A 68 -15.44 5.11 18.32
N SER A 69 -14.85 4.46 17.33
CA SER A 69 -13.78 5.04 16.52
C SER A 69 -14.24 6.26 15.72
N ALA A 70 -15.45 6.19 15.15
CA ALA A 70 -16.05 7.29 14.38
C ALA A 70 -16.32 8.53 15.23
N SER A 71 -16.68 8.37 16.51
CA SER A 71 -16.93 9.49 17.43
C SER A 71 -15.65 10.28 17.75
N TYR A 72 -14.48 9.63 17.65
CA TYR A 72 -13.18 10.24 17.94
C TYR A 72 -12.51 10.86 16.70
N LEU A 73 -12.85 10.35 15.52
CA LEU A 73 -12.18 10.71 14.27
C LEU A 73 -12.70 12.06 13.75
N ARG A 74 -11.86 13.08 13.77
CA ARG A 74 -12.14 14.37 13.16
C ARG A 74 -10.94 14.92 12.37
N ALA A 75 -11.21 15.68 11.33
CA ALA A 75 -10.15 16.44 10.65
C ALA A 75 -9.76 17.67 11.49
N PRO A 76 -8.50 18.13 11.40
CA PRO A 76 -8.10 19.38 12.02
C PRO A 76 -8.93 20.54 11.47
N ARG A 77 -9.30 21.50 12.35
CA ARG A 77 -10.07 22.70 11.95
C ARG A 77 -9.16 23.65 11.16
N PRO A 78 -9.73 24.50 10.29
CA PRO A 78 -8.95 25.57 9.68
C PRO A 78 -8.25 26.45 10.73
N GLY A 79 -6.92 26.58 10.63
CA GLY A 79 -6.11 27.32 11.61
C GLY A 79 -5.75 26.54 12.88
N GLU A 80 -6.20 25.30 13.06
CA GLU A 80 -5.77 24.44 14.16
C GLU A 80 -4.31 24.01 13.93
N VAL A 81 -3.44 24.39 14.85
CA VAL A 81 -2.01 24.06 14.76
C VAL A 81 -1.81 22.63 15.24
N VAL A 82 -1.32 21.80 14.37
CA VAL A 82 -1.04 20.38 14.65
C VAL A 82 0.23 20.30 15.51
N PRO A 83 0.23 19.58 16.66
CA PRO A 83 1.36 19.57 17.59
C PRO A 83 2.71 19.25 16.94
N CYS A 84 2.78 18.26 16.07
CA CYS A 84 4.01 17.90 15.37
C CYS A 84 4.50 18.96 14.36
N LEU A 85 3.64 19.90 13.96
CA LEU A 85 3.99 21.00 13.06
C LEU A 85 4.51 22.21 13.85
N GLN A 86 4.08 22.40 15.12
CA GLN A 86 4.53 23.51 15.96
C GLN A 86 6.03 23.48 16.20
N ASP A 87 6.56 22.31 16.57
CA ASP A 87 7.99 22.16 16.88
C ASP A 87 8.86 22.39 15.64
N VAL A 88 8.38 21.99 14.48
CA VAL A 88 9.11 22.20 13.22
C VAL A 88 8.96 23.63 12.72
N LEU A 89 7.79 24.24 12.81
CA LEU A 89 7.63 25.66 12.49
C LEU A 89 8.48 26.54 13.38
N LYS A 90 8.61 26.25 14.68
CA LYS A 90 9.53 26.95 15.59
C LYS A 90 10.98 26.77 15.14
N ALA A 91 11.41 25.53 14.88
CA ALA A 91 12.77 25.23 14.44
C ALA A 91 13.10 25.81 13.05
N GLU A 92 12.11 25.91 12.14
CA GLU A 92 12.29 26.54 10.82
C GLU A 92 12.27 28.07 10.90
N MET A 93 11.45 28.65 11.77
CA MET A 93 11.48 30.09 12.05
C MET A 93 12.83 30.51 12.66
N GLU A 94 13.38 29.70 13.55
CA GLU A 94 14.73 29.93 14.13
C GLU A 94 15.84 29.82 13.07
N LYS A 95 15.65 28.98 12.02
CA LYS A 95 16.62 28.79 10.93
C LYS A 95 16.40 29.70 9.73
N GLY A 96 15.42 30.60 9.75
CA GLY A 96 15.10 31.51 8.63
C GLY A 96 14.63 30.85 7.34
N LYS A 97 14.23 29.57 7.38
CA LYS A 97 13.76 28.81 6.21
C LYS A 97 12.24 28.77 6.15
N LYS A 98 11.63 29.56 5.27
CA LYS A 98 10.23 29.39 4.89
C LYS A 98 10.09 28.12 4.03
N ARG A 99 9.71 27.00 4.62
CA ARG A 99 9.34 25.81 3.87
C ARG A 99 7.85 25.92 3.48
N THR A 100 7.58 26.16 2.21
CA THR A 100 6.23 26.10 1.67
C THR A 100 5.79 24.63 1.67
N VAL A 101 5.05 24.22 2.71
CA VAL A 101 4.54 22.84 2.91
C VAL A 101 3.42 22.48 1.91
N LEU A 102 3.04 23.42 1.03
CA LEU A 102 1.87 23.28 0.17
C LEU A 102 2.29 23.09 -1.29
N GLY A 103 2.35 21.84 -1.73
CA GLY A 103 2.24 21.49 -3.14
C GLY A 103 0.90 21.93 -3.74
N PRO A 104 0.64 21.67 -5.02
CA PRO A 104 -0.61 22.05 -5.68
C PRO A 104 -1.79 21.44 -4.92
N GLN A 105 -2.84 22.25 -4.67
CA GLN A 105 -4.07 21.81 -3.97
C GLN A 105 -5.16 21.50 -4.99
N LEU A 106 -4.98 20.40 -5.73
CA LEU A 106 -5.87 20.04 -6.85
C LEU A 106 -7.20 19.46 -6.36
N THR A 107 -8.25 19.73 -7.12
CA THR A 107 -9.51 18.98 -7.01
C THR A 107 -9.36 17.62 -7.70
N ARG A 108 -10.27 16.67 -7.39
CA ARG A 108 -10.29 15.36 -8.08
C ARG A 108 -10.35 15.49 -9.61
N LYS A 109 -11.18 16.40 -10.12
CA LYS A 109 -11.31 16.62 -11.57
C LYS A 109 -10.02 17.11 -12.20
N GLU A 110 -9.32 18.03 -11.55
CA GLU A 110 -8.03 18.54 -12.00
C GLU A 110 -6.96 17.46 -11.95
N ALA A 111 -6.87 16.69 -10.84
CA ALA A 111 -5.94 15.58 -10.70
C ALA A 111 -6.11 14.55 -11.85
N MET A 112 -7.36 14.14 -12.13
CA MET A 112 -7.69 13.19 -13.20
C MET A 112 -7.39 13.69 -14.62
N ARG A 113 -7.15 14.98 -14.82
CA ARG A 113 -6.70 15.54 -16.09
C ARG A 113 -5.18 15.48 -16.27
N THR A 114 -4.43 15.13 -15.21
CA THR A 114 -2.98 15.02 -15.28
C THR A 114 -2.56 13.61 -15.66
N TRP A 115 -1.50 13.47 -16.43
CA TRP A 115 -0.91 12.15 -16.73
C TRP A 115 -0.41 11.44 -15.47
N LYS A 116 0.01 12.19 -14.44
CA LYS A 116 0.47 11.64 -13.14
C LYS A 116 -0.60 10.82 -12.45
N TRP A 117 -1.88 11.18 -12.59
CA TRP A 117 -2.98 10.41 -12.02
C TRP A 117 -3.06 9.00 -12.65
N TYR A 118 -2.97 8.92 -13.98
CA TYR A 118 -3.00 7.63 -14.70
C TYR A 118 -1.76 6.80 -14.43
N ALA A 119 -0.60 7.45 -14.33
CA ALA A 119 0.65 6.79 -13.99
C ALA A 119 0.62 6.19 -12.56
N LEU A 120 0.12 6.95 -11.57
CA LEU A 120 -0.07 6.46 -10.19
C LEU A 120 -1.13 5.36 -10.12
N TRP A 121 -2.20 5.47 -10.89
CA TRP A 121 -3.20 4.41 -11.02
C TRP A 121 -2.57 3.13 -11.56
N TRP A 122 -1.74 3.22 -12.61
CA TRP A 122 -1.09 2.07 -13.23
C TRP A 122 -0.07 1.40 -12.30
N ILE A 123 0.82 2.15 -11.65
CA ILE A 123 1.79 1.58 -10.73
C ILE A 123 1.10 0.92 -9.53
N PHE A 124 0.01 1.51 -9.05
CA PHE A 124 -0.77 0.95 -7.97
C PHE A 124 -1.52 -0.32 -8.41
N PHE A 125 -2.14 -0.30 -9.59
CA PHE A 125 -2.77 -1.46 -10.21
C PHE A 125 -1.79 -2.62 -10.35
N THR A 126 -0.59 -2.37 -10.88
CA THR A 126 0.44 -3.40 -11.10
C THR A 126 0.93 -3.98 -9.79
N ASN A 127 1.29 -3.15 -8.82
CA ASN A 127 1.74 -3.61 -7.50
C ASN A 127 0.70 -4.54 -6.84
N ILE A 128 -0.57 -4.16 -6.90
CA ILE A 128 -1.65 -4.95 -6.30
C ILE A 128 -1.95 -6.21 -7.11
N THR A 129 -2.00 -6.14 -8.43
CA THR A 129 -2.26 -7.29 -9.30
C THR A 129 -1.24 -8.40 -9.07
N CYS A 130 0.05 -8.04 -9.05
CA CYS A 130 1.13 -8.99 -8.82
C CYS A 130 1.10 -9.54 -7.38
N GLY A 131 0.90 -8.67 -6.38
CA GLY A 131 0.84 -9.08 -4.98
C GLY A 131 -0.35 -9.98 -4.65
N ILE A 132 -1.57 -9.61 -5.07
CA ILE A 132 -2.78 -10.45 -4.87
C ILE A 132 -2.69 -11.74 -5.69
N GLY A 133 -2.19 -11.67 -6.91
CA GLY A 133 -1.95 -12.85 -7.74
C GLY A 133 -1.04 -13.86 -7.04
N LEU A 134 0.09 -13.40 -6.51
CA LEU A 134 1.02 -14.25 -5.75
C LEU A 134 0.36 -14.81 -4.48
N LEU A 135 -0.34 -13.97 -3.71
CA LEU A 135 -1.04 -14.39 -2.47
C LEU A 135 -2.08 -15.50 -2.73
N ALA A 136 -2.77 -15.45 -3.88
CA ALA A 136 -3.80 -16.42 -4.22
C ALA A 136 -3.23 -17.85 -4.43
N VAL A 137 -1.95 -17.97 -4.79
CA VAL A 137 -1.35 -19.25 -5.16
C VAL A 137 -0.10 -19.62 -4.36
N VAL A 138 0.33 -18.78 -3.44
CA VAL A 138 1.58 -19.01 -2.70
C VAL A 138 1.59 -20.35 -1.96
N SER A 139 0.46 -20.75 -1.38
CA SER A 139 0.35 -22.04 -0.67
C SER A 139 0.42 -23.25 -1.61
N PRO A 140 -0.41 -23.37 -2.68
CA PRO A 140 -0.25 -24.45 -3.65
C PRO A 140 1.10 -24.37 -4.37
N MET A 141 1.63 -23.19 -4.68
CA MET A 141 2.94 -23.03 -5.30
C MET A 141 4.08 -23.55 -4.41
N ALA A 142 4.02 -23.28 -3.10
CA ALA A 142 4.99 -23.79 -2.13
C ALA A 142 4.95 -25.34 -2.06
N GLN A 143 3.79 -25.93 -2.20
CA GLN A 143 3.64 -27.38 -2.22
C GLN A 143 4.06 -27.99 -3.57
N ASP A 144 3.60 -27.42 -4.68
CA ASP A 144 3.82 -27.96 -6.02
C ASP A 144 5.26 -27.80 -6.51
N VAL A 145 5.90 -26.64 -6.20
CA VAL A 145 7.23 -26.28 -6.77
C VAL A 145 8.38 -26.67 -5.85
N ILE A 146 8.24 -26.43 -4.54
CA ILE A 146 9.34 -26.69 -3.57
C ILE A 146 9.06 -27.87 -2.64
N GLY A 147 7.95 -28.60 -2.83
CA GLY A 147 7.63 -29.80 -2.07
C GLY A 147 7.33 -29.55 -0.59
N MET A 148 6.89 -28.34 -0.22
CA MET A 148 6.56 -27.99 1.16
C MET A 148 5.37 -28.81 1.65
N ALA A 149 5.46 -29.37 2.87
CA ALA A 149 4.35 -30.11 3.45
C ALA A 149 3.14 -29.18 3.72
N PRO A 150 1.88 -29.65 3.59
CA PRO A 150 0.70 -28.82 3.77
C PRO A 150 0.64 -28.02 5.08
N PRO A 151 1.03 -28.59 6.27
CA PRO A 151 1.09 -27.81 7.51
C PRO A 151 2.14 -26.71 7.50
N GLU A 152 3.27 -26.93 6.84
CA GLU A 152 4.34 -25.93 6.68
C GLU A 152 3.89 -24.80 5.76
N ALA A 153 3.25 -25.13 4.62
CA ALA A 153 2.67 -24.14 3.70
C ALA A 153 1.61 -23.28 4.39
N ALA A 154 0.76 -23.87 5.24
CA ALA A 154 -0.21 -23.13 6.04
C ALA A 154 0.46 -22.19 7.05
N SER A 155 1.51 -22.63 7.72
CA SER A 155 2.30 -21.80 8.64
C SER A 155 2.99 -20.64 7.90
N PHE A 156 3.51 -20.92 6.71
CA PHE A 156 4.14 -19.90 5.85
C PHE A 156 3.14 -18.81 5.45
N VAL A 157 1.89 -19.16 5.13
CA VAL A 157 0.81 -18.17 4.87
C VAL A 157 0.56 -17.29 6.10
N GLY A 158 0.65 -17.83 7.29
CA GLY A 158 0.59 -17.04 8.53
C GLY A 158 1.70 -15.99 8.63
N ILE A 159 2.95 -16.38 8.34
CA ILE A 159 4.12 -15.47 8.31
C ILE A 159 3.94 -14.39 7.24
N ILE A 160 3.43 -14.76 6.07
CA ILE A 160 3.09 -13.83 4.99
C ILE A 160 2.15 -12.71 5.47
N GLY A 161 1.13 -13.04 6.27
CA GLY A 161 0.22 -12.06 6.85
C GLY A 161 0.93 -11.05 7.76
N VAL A 162 1.84 -11.54 8.62
CA VAL A 162 2.66 -10.70 9.53
C VAL A 162 3.59 -9.77 8.73
N VAL A 163 4.27 -10.32 7.72
CA VAL A 163 5.20 -9.54 6.87
C VAL A 163 4.46 -8.50 6.03
N ASN A 164 3.26 -8.82 5.53
CA ASN A 164 2.40 -7.85 4.84
C ASN A 164 2.03 -6.67 5.77
N GLY A 165 1.57 -6.97 6.98
CA GLY A 165 1.23 -5.96 7.98
C GLY A 165 2.43 -5.13 8.42
N GLY A 166 3.55 -5.78 8.74
CA GLY A 166 4.81 -5.14 9.10
C GLY A 166 5.40 -4.29 7.99
N GLY A 167 5.34 -4.78 6.74
CA GLY A 167 5.78 -4.06 5.54
C GLY A 167 5.06 -2.73 5.34
N ARG A 168 3.79 -2.64 5.71
CA ARG A 168 3.02 -1.38 5.63
C ARG A 168 3.60 -0.28 6.51
N ILE A 169 3.99 -0.61 7.75
CA ILE A 169 4.62 0.37 8.66
C ILE A 169 6.05 0.64 8.20
N PHE A 170 6.82 -0.41 7.98
CA PHE A 170 8.24 -0.29 7.65
C PHE A 170 8.45 0.58 6.41
N TRP A 171 7.88 0.22 5.28
CA TRP A 171 8.09 0.93 4.03
C TRP A 171 7.48 2.32 3.99
N SER A 172 6.32 2.53 4.61
CA SER A 172 5.73 3.85 4.68
C SER A 172 6.54 4.80 5.56
N THR A 173 7.16 4.29 6.64
CA THR A 173 8.12 5.05 7.46
C THR A 173 9.40 5.35 6.67
N VAL A 174 9.98 4.35 6.01
CA VAL A 174 11.16 4.54 5.15
C VAL A 174 10.87 5.56 4.05
N SER A 175 9.66 5.54 3.48
CA SER A 175 9.26 6.49 2.44
C SER A 175 9.21 7.95 2.91
N ASP A 176 9.05 8.19 4.22
CA ASP A 176 9.14 9.54 4.78
C ASP A 176 10.58 10.09 4.72
N TRP A 177 11.58 9.21 4.73
CA TRP A 177 13.00 9.59 4.69
C TRP A 177 13.56 9.67 3.27
N ILE A 178 13.34 8.62 2.47
CA ILE A 178 13.93 8.52 1.11
C ILE A 178 13.04 9.14 0.03
N GLY A 179 11.77 9.45 0.36
CA GLY A 179 10.76 9.97 -0.57
C GLY A 179 9.97 8.85 -1.26
N ARG A 180 8.67 9.13 -1.52
CA ARG A 180 7.71 8.13 -2.06
C ARG A 180 8.10 7.64 -3.45
N GLY A 181 8.53 8.55 -4.33
CA GLY A 181 8.95 8.18 -5.69
C GLY A 181 10.12 7.19 -5.68
N MET A 182 11.14 7.44 -4.84
CA MET A 182 12.27 6.52 -4.70
C MET A 182 11.85 5.17 -4.10
N THR A 183 10.93 5.18 -3.14
CA THR A 183 10.40 3.95 -2.53
C THR A 183 9.75 3.04 -3.57
N TYR A 184 8.90 3.58 -4.46
CA TYR A 184 8.29 2.79 -5.54
C TYR A 184 9.31 2.31 -6.59
N ILE A 185 10.36 3.09 -6.88
CA ILE A 185 11.46 2.64 -7.73
C ILE A 185 12.15 1.42 -7.11
N ILE A 186 12.45 1.45 -5.81
CA ILE A 186 13.06 0.33 -5.09
C ILE A 186 12.13 -0.90 -5.12
N PHE A 187 10.83 -0.71 -4.87
CA PHE A 187 9.86 -1.82 -4.94
C PHE A 187 9.93 -2.51 -6.29
N PHE A 188 9.68 -1.76 -7.36
CA PHE A 188 9.58 -2.35 -8.69
C PHE A 188 10.91 -2.91 -9.21
N ALA A 189 12.04 -2.27 -8.90
CA ALA A 189 13.35 -2.82 -9.24
C ALA A 189 13.57 -4.19 -8.58
N PHE A 190 13.24 -4.31 -7.31
CA PHE A 190 13.34 -5.57 -6.57
C PHE A 190 12.30 -6.59 -7.06
N GLU A 191 11.04 -6.19 -7.23
CA GLU A 191 9.96 -7.09 -7.63
C GLU A 191 10.15 -7.64 -9.05
N VAL A 192 10.67 -6.86 -10.00
CA VAL A 192 11.06 -7.36 -11.34
C VAL A 192 12.03 -8.53 -11.21
N PHE A 193 13.10 -8.35 -10.43
CA PHE A 193 14.07 -9.41 -10.17
C PHE A 193 13.43 -10.61 -9.44
N ALA A 194 12.66 -10.35 -8.40
CA ALA A 194 12.06 -11.40 -7.57
C ALA A 194 11.07 -12.26 -8.36
N PHE A 195 10.17 -11.65 -9.14
CA PHE A 195 9.20 -12.40 -9.96
C PHE A 195 9.87 -13.18 -11.09
N TYR A 196 10.92 -12.63 -11.70
CA TYR A 196 11.72 -13.36 -12.67
C TYR A 196 12.38 -14.58 -12.03
N ARG A 197 13.03 -14.40 -10.87
CA ARG A 197 13.70 -15.50 -10.16
C ARG A 197 12.72 -16.56 -9.65
N LEU A 198 11.57 -16.15 -9.12
CA LEU A 198 10.53 -17.08 -8.66
C LEU A 198 9.99 -17.99 -9.78
N SER A 199 10.13 -17.59 -11.04
CA SER A 199 9.73 -18.43 -12.20
C SER A 199 10.62 -19.67 -12.41
N GLU A 200 11.83 -19.66 -11.86
CA GLU A 200 12.88 -20.69 -12.11
C GLU A 200 13.33 -21.42 -10.83
N ILE A 201 12.91 -20.94 -9.65
CA ILE A 201 13.48 -21.38 -8.37
C ILE A 201 12.87 -22.67 -7.88
N THR A 202 13.71 -23.54 -7.33
CA THR A 202 13.35 -24.81 -6.68
C THR A 202 13.85 -24.91 -5.25
N ASP A 203 14.68 -23.97 -4.79
CA ASP A 203 15.21 -23.90 -3.43
C ASP A 203 14.21 -23.26 -2.48
N SER A 204 13.88 -23.97 -1.38
CA SER A 204 12.87 -23.58 -0.41
C SER A 204 13.21 -22.28 0.32
N PHE A 205 14.46 -22.07 0.70
CA PHE A 205 14.86 -20.86 1.45
C PHE A 205 14.74 -19.61 0.57
N THR A 206 15.28 -19.66 -0.64
CA THR A 206 15.23 -18.52 -1.56
C THR A 206 13.80 -18.22 -2.00
N PHE A 207 12.97 -19.26 -2.22
CA PHE A 207 11.55 -19.08 -2.51
C PHE A 207 10.85 -18.31 -1.40
N GLN A 208 10.97 -18.78 -0.15
CA GLN A 208 10.35 -18.12 1.00
C GLN A 208 10.83 -16.67 1.17
N PHE A 209 12.14 -16.44 1.06
CA PHE A 209 12.72 -15.12 1.18
C PHE A 209 12.16 -14.15 0.12
N LEU A 210 12.15 -14.55 -1.15
CA LEU A 210 11.64 -13.70 -2.24
C LEU A 210 10.15 -13.42 -2.10
N VAL A 211 9.35 -14.44 -1.75
CA VAL A 211 7.91 -14.27 -1.50
C VAL A 211 7.67 -13.27 -0.37
N LEU A 212 8.34 -13.44 0.78
CA LEU A 212 8.17 -12.54 1.92
C LEU A 212 8.59 -11.11 1.59
N ALA A 213 9.68 -10.94 0.86
CA ALA A 213 10.15 -9.63 0.44
C ALA A 213 9.18 -8.95 -0.54
N VAL A 214 8.65 -9.67 -1.54
CA VAL A 214 7.60 -9.18 -2.46
C VAL A 214 6.35 -8.78 -1.68
N ILE A 215 5.89 -9.61 -0.75
CA ILE A 215 4.70 -9.32 0.06
C ILE A 215 4.91 -8.11 0.99
N SER A 216 6.13 -7.91 1.48
CA SER A 216 6.50 -6.69 2.20
C SER A 216 6.36 -5.44 1.32
N CYS A 217 6.86 -5.50 0.07
CA CYS A 217 6.72 -4.40 -0.92
C CYS A 217 5.27 -4.17 -1.31
N TYR A 218 4.48 -5.24 -1.53
CA TYR A 218 3.04 -5.16 -1.79
C TYR A 218 2.31 -4.40 -0.66
N GLY A 219 2.56 -4.76 0.60
CA GLY A 219 2.01 -4.06 1.76
C GLY A 219 2.45 -2.59 1.82
N GLY A 220 3.73 -2.35 1.59
CA GLY A 220 4.34 -1.02 1.52
C GLY A 220 3.75 -0.15 0.41
N GLY A 221 3.59 -0.68 -0.79
CA GLY A 221 3.01 0.03 -1.93
C GLY A 221 1.59 0.50 -1.65
N PHE A 222 0.79 -0.33 -0.97
CA PHE A 222 -0.56 0.05 -0.56
C PHE A 222 -0.56 1.19 0.48
N SER A 223 0.33 1.15 1.46
CA SER A 223 0.37 2.13 2.55
C SER A 223 1.05 3.45 2.19
N CYS A 224 2.01 3.44 1.24
CA CYS A 224 2.68 4.65 0.75
C CYS A 224 1.81 5.50 -0.18
N MET A 225 0.81 4.90 -0.87
CA MET A 225 0.02 5.57 -1.90
C MET A 225 -0.70 6.84 -1.40
N PRO A 226 -1.41 6.84 -0.26
CA PRO A 226 -2.08 8.06 0.22
C PRO A 226 -1.12 9.23 0.46
N ALA A 227 0.04 8.94 1.04
CA ALA A 227 1.08 9.95 1.25
C ALA A 227 1.64 10.46 -0.08
N PHE A 228 1.87 9.58 -1.06
CA PHE A 228 2.32 9.95 -2.40
C PHE A 228 1.33 10.83 -3.13
N LEU A 229 0.03 10.50 -3.08
CA LEU A 229 -1.04 11.32 -3.63
C LEU A 229 -1.09 12.70 -2.99
N SER A 230 -0.89 12.78 -1.67
CA SER A 230 -0.86 14.05 -0.95
C SER A 230 0.32 14.93 -1.34
N ASP A 231 1.47 14.32 -1.66
CA ASP A 231 2.68 15.05 -2.08
C ASP A 231 2.54 15.61 -3.51
N ILE A 232 1.80 14.91 -4.39
CA ILE A 232 1.64 15.31 -5.79
C ILE A 232 0.42 16.23 -6.00
N PHE A 233 -0.72 15.92 -5.37
CA PHE A 233 -1.99 16.59 -5.63
C PHE A 233 -2.47 17.48 -4.48
N GLY A 234 -1.81 17.39 -3.32
CA GLY A 234 -2.20 18.12 -2.10
C GLY A 234 -3.25 17.40 -1.28
N VAL A 235 -3.60 18.02 -0.14
CA VAL A 235 -4.48 17.41 0.88
C VAL A 235 -5.93 17.85 0.76
N ARG A 236 -6.24 18.87 -0.07
CA ARG A 236 -7.58 19.50 -0.16
C ARG A 236 -8.68 18.50 -0.48
N GLN A 237 -8.50 17.68 -1.50
CA GLN A 237 -9.45 16.63 -1.91
C GLN A 237 -8.82 15.23 -1.90
N LEU A 238 -7.86 14.99 -1.01
CA LEU A 238 -7.11 13.73 -0.93
C LEU A 238 -8.03 12.50 -0.87
N ALA A 239 -9.08 12.54 -0.05
CA ALA A 239 -10.04 11.43 0.06
C ALA A 239 -10.71 11.08 -1.27
N ALA A 240 -11.12 12.10 -2.04
CA ALA A 240 -11.77 11.91 -3.33
C ALA A 240 -10.79 11.45 -4.42
N ILE A 241 -9.55 11.95 -4.40
CA ILE A 241 -8.47 11.54 -5.31
C ILE A 241 -8.08 10.09 -5.00
N HIS A 242 -7.83 9.78 -3.74
CA HIS A 242 -7.47 8.42 -3.30
C HIS A 242 -8.59 7.43 -3.60
N GLY A 243 -9.85 7.78 -3.33
CA GLY A 243 -11.00 6.95 -3.68
C GLY A 243 -11.09 6.62 -5.18
N SER A 244 -10.71 7.57 -6.05
CA SER A 244 -10.65 7.30 -7.49
C SER A 244 -9.45 6.43 -7.90
N ILE A 245 -8.32 6.50 -7.19
CA ILE A 245 -7.17 5.60 -7.39
C ILE A 245 -7.48 4.17 -6.91
N LEU A 246 -8.29 4.02 -5.86
CA LEU A 246 -8.68 2.70 -5.34
C LEU A 246 -9.51 1.84 -6.33
N THR A 247 -10.00 2.41 -7.42
CA THR A 247 -10.57 1.62 -8.53
C THR A 247 -9.54 0.64 -9.11
N ALA A 248 -8.25 1.01 -9.09
CA ALA A 248 -7.13 0.12 -9.45
C ALA A 248 -7.10 -1.13 -8.57
N TRP A 249 -7.30 -0.97 -7.25
CA TRP A 249 -7.37 -2.10 -6.31
C TRP A 249 -8.53 -3.04 -6.61
N GLY A 250 -9.73 -2.49 -6.87
CA GLY A 250 -10.91 -3.31 -7.22
C GLY A 250 -10.68 -4.14 -8.48
N ILE A 251 -10.10 -3.53 -9.53
CA ILE A 251 -9.79 -4.23 -10.79
C ILE A 251 -8.66 -5.24 -10.59
N ALA A 252 -7.61 -4.87 -9.87
CA ALA A 252 -6.47 -5.74 -9.58
C ALA A 252 -6.86 -7.00 -8.78
N GLY A 253 -7.82 -6.86 -7.85
CA GLY A 253 -8.33 -7.99 -7.05
C GLY A 253 -9.00 -9.07 -7.90
N ILE A 254 -9.50 -8.72 -9.07
CA ILE A 254 -10.04 -9.67 -10.07
C ILE A 254 -8.92 -10.09 -11.04
N ALA A 255 -8.19 -9.11 -11.58
CA ALA A 255 -7.21 -9.35 -12.63
C ALA A 255 -6.07 -10.27 -12.19
N GLY A 256 -5.52 -10.09 -10.98
CA GLY A 256 -4.40 -10.89 -10.47
C GLY A 256 -4.69 -12.38 -10.45
N PRO A 257 -5.67 -12.85 -9.66
CA PRO A 257 -6.05 -14.25 -9.59
C PRO A 257 -6.53 -14.84 -10.94
N VAL A 258 -7.30 -14.06 -11.73
CA VAL A 258 -7.81 -14.52 -13.03
C VAL A 258 -6.67 -14.71 -14.04
N ILE A 259 -5.76 -13.76 -14.19
CA ILE A 259 -4.59 -13.89 -15.07
C ILE A 259 -3.81 -15.14 -14.69
N LEU A 260 -3.55 -15.31 -13.38
CA LEU A 260 -2.79 -16.45 -12.90
C LEU A 260 -3.48 -17.78 -13.16
N ALA A 261 -4.79 -17.88 -12.90
CA ALA A 261 -5.56 -19.10 -13.14
C ALA A 261 -5.57 -19.47 -14.63
N LEU A 262 -5.89 -18.53 -15.51
CA LEU A 262 -5.93 -18.76 -16.96
C LEU A 262 -4.56 -19.13 -17.52
N MET A 263 -3.50 -18.47 -17.06
CA MET A 263 -2.14 -18.78 -17.51
C MET A 263 -1.69 -20.16 -17.02
N LYS A 264 -2.00 -20.52 -15.77
CA LYS A 264 -1.70 -21.85 -15.23
C LYS A 264 -2.46 -22.95 -15.97
N GLU A 265 -3.74 -22.73 -16.29
CA GLU A 265 -4.55 -23.66 -17.07
C GLU A 265 -3.97 -23.86 -18.48
N ALA A 266 -3.58 -22.77 -19.14
CA ALA A 266 -3.05 -22.80 -20.51
C ALA A 266 -1.63 -23.39 -20.61
N THR A 267 -0.77 -23.19 -19.60
CA THR A 267 0.66 -23.56 -19.66
C THR A 267 1.05 -24.70 -18.73
N GLY A 268 0.18 -25.11 -17.81
CA GLY A 268 0.48 -26.09 -16.76
C GLY A 268 1.45 -25.60 -15.68
N SER A 269 1.93 -24.34 -15.76
CA SER A 269 3.00 -23.81 -14.90
C SER A 269 2.69 -22.41 -14.39
N TYR A 270 3.26 -22.07 -13.22
CA TYR A 270 3.27 -20.70 -12.69
C TYR A 270 4.27 -19.79 -13.39
N SER A 271 5.32 -20.36 -14.00
CA SER A 271 6.47 -19.62 -14.57
C SER A 271 6.04 -18.56 -15.60
N ALA A 272 5.13 -18.91 -16.52
CA ALA A 272 4.64 -17.96 -17.52
C ALA A 272 3.95 -16.73 -16.91
N THR A 273 3.15 -16.95 -15.86
CA THR A 273 2.48 -15.85 -15.15
C THR A 273 3.47 -14.98 -14.38
N LEU A 274 4.44 -15.57 -13.69
CA LEU A 274 5.48 -14.85 -12.97
C LEU A 274 6.33 -14.00 -13.90
N SER A 275 6.67 -14.53 -15.09
CA SER A 275 7.37 -13.78 -16.14
C SER A 275 6.53 -12.62 -16.69
N LEU A 276 5.22 -12.83 -16.91
CA LEU A 276 4.30 -11.75 -17.30
C LEU A 276 4.25 -10.66 -16.23
N PHE A 277 4.12 -11.03 -14.96
CA PHE A 277 4.11 -10.08 -13.84
C PHE A 277 5.44 -9.33 -13.73
N SER A 278 6.57 -9.99 -13.93
CA SER A 278 7.88 -9.32 -14.02
C SER A 278 7.90 -8.25 -15.14
N GLY A 279 7.35 -8.55 -16.32
CA GLY A 279 7.21 -7.58 -17.41
C GLY A 279 6.32 -6.38 -17.07
N MET A 280 5.18 -6.61 -16.41
CA MET A 280 4.30 -5.54 -15.93
C MET A 280 5.00 -4.65 -14.89
N LEU A 281 5.75 -5.26 -13.98
CA LEU A 281 6.54 -4.56 -12.96
C LEU A 281 7.69 -3.76 -13.57
N ALA A 282 8.32 -4.26 -14.65
CA ALA A 282 9.33 -3.50 -15.38
C ALA A 282 8.75 -2.22 -16.00
N LEU A 283 7.53 -2.29 -16.58
CA LEU A 283 6.84 -1.09 -17.05
C LEU A 283 6.51 -0.13 -15.89
N ALA A 284 6.04 -0.66 -14.75
CA ALA A 284 5.76 0.15 -13.56
C ALA A 284 7.04 0.80 -12.99
N PHE A 285 8.18 0.12 -13.05
CA PHE A 285 9.49 0.67 -12.70
C PHE A 285 9.84 1.89 -13.58
N LEU A 286 9.71 1.77 -14.91
CA LEU A 286 9.99 2.88 -15.83
C LEU A 286 9.06 4.07 -15.59
N ILE A 287 7.78 3.82 -15.36
CA ILE A 287 6.80 4.87 -15.03
C ILE A 287 7.18 5.55 -13.70
N SER A 288 7.61 4.81 -12.70
CA SER A 288 8.04 5.35 -11.39
C SER A 288 9.28 6.23 -11.53
N LEU A 289 10.23 5.86 -12.37
CA LEU A 289 11.39 6.70 -12.71
C LEU A 289 10.95 8.03 -13.35
N LEU A 290 10.01 8.00 -14.30
CA LEU A 290 9.50 9.21 -14.95
C LEU A 290 8.79 10.14 -13.96
N ILE A 291 7.93 9.59 -13.08
CA ILE A 291 7.26 10.37 -12.04
C ILE A 291 8.28 11.01 -11.11
N HIS A 292 9.26 10.23 -10.64
CA HIS A 292 10.28 10.71 -9.73
C HIS A 292 11.11 11.85 -10.34
N TRP A 293 11.61 11.65 -11.55
CA TRP A 293 12.39 12.66 -12.28
C TRP A 293 11.61 13.98 -12.51
N GLN A 294 10.34 13.89 -12.90
CA GLN A 294 9.52 15.09 -13.09
C GLN A 294 9.22 15.80 -11.79
N ASN A 295 8.90 15.05 -10.72
CA ASN A 295 8.66 15.67 -9.41
C ASN A 295 9.89 16.40 -8.89
N GLU A 296 11.09 15.83 -9.04
CA GLU A 296 12.33 16.49 -8.64
C GLU A 296 12.62 17.75 -9.48
N THR A 297 12.32 17.70 -10.79
CA THR A 297 12.48 18.86 -11.68
C THR A 297 11.50 19.98 -11.31
N GLU A 298 10.26 19.66 -11.02
CA GLU A 298 9.26 20.65 -10.57
C GLU A 298 9.66 21.25 -9.21
N ARG A 299 10.09 20.44 -8.24
CA ARG A 299 10.57 20.92 -6.93
C ARG A 299 11.72 21.90 -7.06
N LYS A 300 12.68 21.63 -7.95
CA LYS A 300 13.81 22.56 -8.22
C LYS A 300 13.33 23.87 -8.81
N LYS A 301 12.37 23.86 -9.73
CA LYS A 301 11.79 25.10 -10.30
C LYS A 301 11.09 25.95 -9.23
N TRP A 302 10.33 25.33 -8.32
CA TRP A 302 9.65 26.03 -7.23
C TRP A 302 10.64 26.65 -6.22
N SER A 303 11.74 25.95 -5.90
CA SER A 303 12.75 26.48 -5.00
C SER A 303 13.49 27.70 -5.56
N VAL A 304 13.72 27.74 -6.87
CA VAL A 304 14.35 28.88 -7.55
C VAL A 304 13.40 30.09 -7.62
N SER A 305 12.10 29.85 -7.89
CA SER A 305 11.13 30.97 -7.93
C SER A 305 10.83 31.56 -6.55
N ALA A 306 10.92 30.78 -5.48
CA ALA A 306 10.73 31.24 -4.11
C ALA A 306 11.97 31.95 -3.52
N GLY A 307 13.14 31.78 -4.10
CA GLY A 307 14.38 32.46 -3.70
C GLY A 307 14.59 33.83 -4.37
N ASN A 308 13.81 34.12 -5.43
CA ASN A 308 13.89 35.40 -6.18
C ASN A 308 12.79 36.41 -5.78
N ASN A 309 11.96 36.12 -4.78
CA ASN A 309 11.00 37.02 -4.14
C ASN A 309 11.32 37.17 -2.63
#